data_af6077a6b4240ad2288654a29293c070
#
_entry.id   af6077a6b4240ad2288654a29293c070
#
_cell.length_a   1.000
_cell.length_b   1.000
_cell.length_c   1.000
_cell.angle_alpha   90.00
_cell.angle_beta   90.00
_cell.angle_gamma   90.00
#
_symmetry.space_group_name_H-M   'P 1'
#
loop_
_entity.id
_entity.type
_entity.pdbx_description
1 polymer ?
#
loop_
_entity_poly.entity_id
_entity_poly.type
_entity_poly.pdbx_seq_one_letter_code
_entity_poly.pdbx_strand_id
1 'polypeptide(L)'
;MAKKAPRRTAERILASTLELFNRFGEPNASTTMISAELNISPGNLYYHFPSKDELVNTLFDQYESQLYELLAASTDVLDVEDAWFFLHSLFELIWQYRFLYRDVDHLLSRNRRLETHFPAIL
;
A
#
# COMPACT_ATOMS: atom_id res chain seq x y z
N MET A 1 -3.65 21.17 17.56
CA MET A 1 -3.16 21.35 16.18
C MET A 1 -1.89 20.57 15.96
N ALA A 2 -0.85 20.88 16.67
CA ALA A 2 0.45 20.21 16.51
C ALA A 2 0.38 18.71 16.75
N LYS A 3 -0.49 18.26 17.66
CA LYS A 3 -0.62 16.85 18.00
C LYS A 3 -1.13 15.97 16.86
N LYS A 4 -1.90 16.55 15.93
CA LYS A 4 -2.45 15.81 14.79
C LYS A 4 -1.50 15.80 13.59
N ALA A 5 -0.54 16.73 13.54
CA ALA A 5 0.34 16.88 12.40
C ALA A 5 1.20 15.64 12.11
N PRO A 6 1.85 14.97 13.11
CA PRO A 6 2.66 13.80 12.81
C PRO A 6 1.86 12.65 12.21
N ARG A 7 0.67 12.38 12.75
CA ARG A 7 -0.19 11.32 12.25
C ARG A 7 -0.69 11.63 10.86
N ARG A 8 -1.14 12.86 10.65
CA ARG A 8 -1.62 13.29 9.34
C ARG A 8 -0.50 13.26 8.31
N THR A 9 0.72 13.62 8.73
CA THR A 9 1.87 13.59 7.86
C THR A 9 2.18 12.16 7.43
N ALA A 10 2.17 11.21 8.35
CA ALA A 10 2.38 9.79 8.01
C ALA A 10 1.34 9.29 7.01
N GLU A 11 0.08 9.62 7.22
CA GLU A 11 -0.99 9.23 6.31
C GLU A 11 -0.80 9.86 4.92
N ARG A 12 -0.39 11.11 4.86
CA ARG A 12 -0.12 11.80 3.61
C ARG A 12 1.07 11.19 2.88
N ILE A 13 2.10 10.81 3.61
CA ILE A 13 3.26 10.14 3.05
C ILE A 13 2.84 8.82 2.40
N LEU A 14 2.06 8.02 3.10
CA LEU A 14 1.61 6.73 2.57
C LEU A 14 0.73 6.90 1.34
N ALA A 15 -0.19 7.86 1.34
CA ALA A 15 -1.06 8.11 0.20
C ALA A 15 -0.25 8.54 -1.03
N SER A 16 0.71 9.45 -0.85
CA SER A 16 1.55 9.92 -1.94
C SER A 16 2.47 8.82 -2.45
N THR A 17 3.01 8.03 -1.53
CA THR A 17 3.87 6.90 -1.88
C THR A 17 3.12 5.88 -2.74
N LEU A 18 1.91 5.53 -2.33
CA LEU A 18 1.07 4.60 -3.07
C LEU A 18 0.81 5.10 -4.49
N GLU A 19 0.45 6.37 -4.62
CA GLU A 19 0.23 6.96 -5.93
C GLU A 19 1.47 6.90 -6.80
N LEU A 20 2.62 7.26 -6.27
CA LEU A 20 3.87 7.26 -7.02
C LEU A 20 4.29 5.84 -7.41
N PHE A 21 4.14 4.88 -6.50
CA PHE A 21 4.44 3.48 -6.79
C PHE A 21 3.51 2.94 -7.89
N ASN A 22 2.24 3.27 -7.83
CA ASN A 22 1.29 2.84 -8.86
C ASN A 22 1.57 3.49 -10.20
N ARG A 23 1.98 4.75 -10.18
CA ARG A 23 2.17 5.54 -11.40
C ARG A 23 3.48 5.20 -12.11
N PHE A 24 4.57 5.13 -11.37
CA PHE A 24 5.91 4.97 -11.96
C PHE A 24 6.52 3.59 -11.76
N GLY A 25 5.98 2.79 -10.87
CA GLY A 25 6.57 1.54 -10.44
C GLY A 25 7.41 1.75 -9.18
N GLU A 26 7.37 0.76 -8.28
CA GLU A 26 8.12 0.85 -7.03
C GLU A 26 9.63 1.05 -7.26
N PRO A 27 10.27 0.33 -8.20
CA PRO A 27 11.70 0.51 -8.43
C PRO A 27 12.09 1.91 -8.89
N ASN A 28 11.16 2.62 -9.51
CA ASN A 28 11.42 3.94 -10.10
C ASN A 28 11.05 5.10 -9.21
N ALA A 29 10.34 4.85 -8.10
CA ALA A 29 9.91 5.89 -7.18
C ALA A 29 10.85 5.91 -5.98
N SER A 30 11.60 7.00 -5.86
CA SER A 30 12.57 7.17 -4.77
C SER A 30 11.95 7.93 -3.59
N THR A 31 12.60 7.82 -2.43
CA THR A 31 12.19 8.61 -1.27
C THR A 31 12.36 10.11 -1.53
N THR A 32 13.33 10.47 -2.36
CA THR A 32 13.52 11.87 -2.76
C THR A 32 12.31 12.38 -3.52
N MET A 33 11.78 11.58 -4.44
CA MET A 33 10.57 11.94 -5.19
C MET A 33 9.38 12.12 -4.25
N ILE A 34 9.25 11.23 -3.28
CA ILE A 34 8.14 11.28 -2.33
C ILE A 34 8.19 12.55 -1.49
N SER A 35 9.36 12.86 -0.93
CA SER A 35 9.51 14.07 -0.11
C SER A 35 9.30 15.34 -0.93
N ALA A 36 9.76 15.35 -2.17
CA ALA A 36 9.56 16.48 -3.06
C ALA A 36 8.08 16.68 -3.39
N GLU A 37 7.37 15.60 -3.67
CA GLU A 37 5.94 15.67 -3.98
C GLU A 37 5.14 16.25 -2.82
N LEU A 38 5.54 15.93 -1.60
CA LEU A 38 4.85 16.39 -0.39
C LEU A 38 5.38 17.71 0.13
N ASN A 39 6.44 18.22 -0.48
CA ASN A 39 7.11 19.45 -0.04
C ASN A 39 7.55 19.35 1.43
N ILE A 40 8.14 18.22 1.79
CA ILE A 40 8.73 18.00 3.10
C ILE A 40 10.21 17.68 2.92
N SER A 41 10.98 17.81 4.00
CA SER A 41 12.40 17.48 3.94
C SER A 41 12.59 15.96 3.93
N PRO A 42 13.68 15.46 3.33
CA PRO A 42 14.03 14.05 3.44
C PRO A 42 14.13 13.57 4.88
N GLY A 43 14.64 14.40 5.78
CA GLY A 43 14.72 14.06 7.20
C GLY A 43 13.37 13.87 7.84
N ASN A 44 12.39 14.69 7.46
CA ASN A 44 11.03 14.55 7.95
C ASN A 44 10.41 13.25 7.46
N LEU A 45 10.65 12.90 6.21
CA LEU A 45 10.18 11.61 5.67
C LEU A 45 10.80 10.45 6.45
N TYR A 46 12.12 10.46 6.66
CA TYR A 46 12.81 9.40 7.38
C TYR A 46 12.40 9.31 8.85
N TYR A 47 11.98 10.42 9.44
CA TYR A 47 11.45 10.41 10.80
C TYR A 47 10.23 9.50 10.90
N HIS A 48 9.35 9.55 9.90
CA HIS A 48 8.13 8.72 9.88
C HIS A 48 8.40 7.32 9.33
N PHE A 49 9.22 7.22 8.30
CA PHE A 49 9.52 5.95 7.62
C PHE A 49 11.02 5.89 7.34
N PRO A 50 11.77 5.14 8.17
CA PRO A 50 13.22 5.13 8.10
C PRO A 50 13.82 4.65 6.79
N SER A 51 13.06 3.89 6.00
CA SER A 51 13.54 3.37 4.72
C SER A 51 12.40 3.19 3.74
N LYS A 52 12.74 3.01 2.47
CA LYS A 52 11.76 2.70 1.44
C LYS A 52 11.07 1.37 1.73
N ASP A 53 11.81 0.40 2.25
CA ASP A 53 11.24 -0.89 2.62
C ASP A 53 10.15 -0.75 3.67
N GLU A 54 10.31 0.18 4.61
CA GLU A 54 9.28 0.45 5.61
C GLU A 54 7.99 1.00 4.96
N LEU A 55 8.14 1.82 3.93
CA LEU A 55 6.99 2.31 3.17
C LEU A 55 6.28 1.16 2.46
N VAL A 56 7.05 0.30 1.80
CA VAL A 56 6.51 -0.87 1.11
C VAL A 56 5.80 -1.79 2.10
N ASN A 57 6.45 -2.07 3.22
CA ASN A 57 5.89 -2.96 4.24
C ASN A 57 4.59 -2.41 4.82
N THR A 58 4.53 -1.12 5.07
CA THR A 58 3.33 -0.49 5.62
C THR A 58 2.19 -0.54 4.62
N LEU A 59 2.46 -0.26 3.36
CA LEU A 59 1.44 -0.35 2.30
C LEU A 59 0.96 -1.79 2.12
N PHE A 60 1.88 -2.76 2.19
CA PHE A 60 1.51 -4.16 2.11
C PHE A 60 0.63 -4.55 3.30
N ASP A 61 0.97 -4.12 4.49
CA ASP A 61 0.17 -4.40 5.68
C ASP A 61 -1.25 -3.83 5.56
N GLN A 62 -1.36 -2.63 5.00
CA GLN A 62 -2.67 -2.02 4.76
C GLN A 62 -3.47 -2.83 3.76
N TYR A 63 -2.84 -3.26 2.68
CA TYR A 63 -3.48 -4.08 1.67
C TYR A 63 -3.94 -5.41 2.26
N GLU A 64 -3.06 -6.09 2.98
CA GLU A 64 -3.36 -7.38 3.59
C GLU A 64 -4.53 -7.26 4.56
N SER A 65 -4.52 -6.24 5.40
CA SER A 65 -5.59 -6.00 6.36
C SER A 65 -6.93 -5.78 5.66
N GLN A 66 -6.95 -4.94 4.64
CA GLN A 66 -8.17 -4.67 3.89
C GLN A 66 -8.65 -5.90 3.11
N LEU A 67 -7.71 -6.67 2.57
CA LEU A 67 -8.05 -7.89 1.86
C LEU A 67 -8.71 -8.91 2.79
N TYR A 68 -8.15 -9.11 3.97
CA TYR A 68 -8.73 -10.06 4.93
C TYR A 68 -10.08 -9.59 5.45
N GLU A 69 -10.27 -8.29 5.67
CA GLU A 69 -11.59 -7.76 6.02
C GLU A 69 -12.61 -8.05 4.93
N LEU A 70 -12.22 -7.83 3.69
CA LEU A 70 -13.12 -8.08 2.55
C LEU A 70 -13.45 -9.56 2.41
N LEU A 71 -12.44 -10.42 2.57
CA LEU A 71 -12.66 -11.88 2.49
C LEU A 71 -13.54 -12.38 3.63
N ALA A 72 -13.39 -11.81 4.82
CA ALA A 72 -14.26 -12.16 5.94
C ALA A 72 -15.72 -11.81 5.65
N ALA A 73 -15.95 -10.69 4.96
CA ALA A 73 -17.29 -10.26 4.57
C ALA A 73 -17.89 -11.14 3.46
N SER A 74 -17.10 -11.97 2.81
CA SER A 74 -17.62 -12.86 1.75
C SER A 74 -18.61 -13.87 2.27
N THR A 75 -18.62 -14.16 3.57
CA THR A 75 -19.60 -15.07 4.17
C THR A 75 -21.00 -14.46 4.20
N ASP A 76 -21.12 -13.15 4.01
CA ASP A 76 -22.40 -12.44 3.98
C ASP A 76 -23.00 -12.34 2.58
N VAL A 77 -22.34 -12.95 1.59
CA VAL A 77 -22.85 -12.97 0.22
C VAL A 77 -24.03 -13.94 0.14
N LEU A 78 -25.21 -13.37 -0.12
CA LEU A 78 -26.47 -14.15 -0.13
C LEU A 78 -27.06 -14.30 -1.52
N ASP A 79 -26.75 -13.39 -2.44
CA ASP A 79 -27.32 -13.42 -3.79
C ASP A 79 -26.33 -12.90 -4.83
N VAL A 80 -26.78 -12.82 -6.07
CA VAL A 80 -25.95 -12.37 -7.20
C VAL A 80 -25.52 -10.92 -7.04
N GLU A 81 -26.38 -10.08 -6.50
CA GLU A 81 -26.06 -8.68 -6.26
C GLU A 81 -24.92 -8.53 -5.25
N ASP A 82 -25.00 -9.28 -4.16
CA ASP A 82 -23.95 -9.30 -3.14
C ASP A 82 -22.64 -9.80 -3.72
N ALA A 83 -22.71 -10.83 -4.55
CA ALA A 83 -21.51 -11.39 -5.21
C ALA A 83 -20.87 -10.37 -6.14
N TRP A 84 -21.70 -9.67 -6.90
CA TRP A 84 -21.21 -8.60 -7.80
C TRP A 84 -20.52 -7.49 -7.02
N PHE A 85 -21.15 -7.04 -5.94
CA PHE A 85 -20.59 -5.99 -5.10
C PHE A 85 -19.25 -6.45 -4.48
N PHE A 86 -19.19 -7.70 -4.03
CA PHE A 86 -17.98 -8.27 -3.46
C PHE A 86 -16.83 -8.27 -4.49
N LEU A 87 -17.11 -8.77 -5.70
CA LEU A 87 -16.10 -8.83 -6.76
C LEU A 87 -15.64 -7.44 -7.17
N HIS A 88 -16.58 -6.50 -7.25
CA HIS A 88 -16.24 -5.12 -7.58
C HIS A 88 -15.32 -4.52 -6.52
N SER A 89 -15.63 -4.75 -5.25
CA SER A 89 -14.81 -4.26 -4.14
C SER A 89 -13.43 -4.89 -4.14
N LEU A 90 -13.35 -6.18 -4.47
CA LEU A 90 -12.08 -6.89 -4.57
C LEU A 90 -11.21 -6.31 -5.68
N PHE A 91 -11.78 -6.09 -6.86
CA PHE A 91 -11.03 -5.54 -7.97
C PHE A 91 -10.59 -4.10 -7.71
N GLU A 92 -11.43 -3.31 -7.03
CA GLU A 92 -11.03 -1.96 -6.63
C GLU A 92 -9.84 -1.98 -5.68
N LEU A 93 -9.86 -2.89 -4.72
CA LEU A 93 -8.76 -3.02 -3.77
C LEU A 93 -7.47 -3.43 -4.47
N ILE A 94 -7.54 -4.41 -5.35
CA ILE A 94 -6.39 -4.86 -6.14
C ILE A 94 -5.85 -3.70 -6.97
N TRP A 95 -6.73 -2.95 -7.61
CA TRP A 95 -6.33 -1.82 -8.43
C TRP A 95 -5.66 -0.72 -7.61
N GLN A 96 -6.17 -0.46 -6.40
CA GLN A 96 -5.62 0.54 -5.50
C GLN A 96 -4.16 0.24 -5.13
N TYR A 97 -3.83 -1.05 -5.01
CA TYR A 97 -2.48 -1.49 -4.64
C TYR A 97 -1.80 -2.23 -5.80
N ARG A 98 -2.10 -1.84 -7.04
CA ARG A 98 -1.65 -2.58 -8.23
C ARG A 98 -0.14 -2.67 -8.38
N PHE A 99 0.64 -1.77 -7.75
CA PHE A 99 2.08 -1.84 -7.83
C PHE A 99 2.63 -3.15 -7.25
N LEU A 100 1.95 -3.70 -6.25
CA LEU A 100 2.35 -4.97 -5.63
C LEU A 100 2.38 -6.11 -6.65
N TYR A 101 1.41 -6.13 -7.54
CA TYR A 101 1.31 -7.18 -8.55
C TYR A 101 2.19 -6.89 -9.77
N ARG A 102 2.23 -5.63 -10.19
CA ARG A 102 3.04 -5.24 -11.33
C ARG A 102 4.53 -5.44 -11.06
N ASP A 103 4.97 -5.11 -9.86
CA ASP A 103 6.37 -5.15 -9.48
C ASP A 103 6.71 -6.37 -8.61
N VAL A 104 5.88 -7.40 -8.66
CA VAL A 104 5.96 -8.53 -7.72
C VAL A 104 7.32 -9.22 -7.74
N ASP A 105 7.89 -9.44 -8.90
CA ASP A 105 9.21 -10.10 -9.00
C ASP A 105 10.28 -9.30 -8.29
N HIS A 106 10.30 -7.99 -8.53
CA HIS A 106 11.27 -7.11 -7.90
C HIS A 106 11.07 -7.07 -6.38
N LEU A 107 9.81 -6.93 -5.95
CA LEU A 107 9.50 -6.83 -4.54
C LEU A 107 9.83 -8.10 -3.77
N LEU A 108 9.50 -9.25 -4.33
CA LEU A 108 9.79 -10.54 -3.68
C LEU A 108 11.30 -10.78 -3.57
N SER A 109 12.07 -10.34 -4.55
CA SER A 109 13.52 -10.53 -4.53
C SER A 109 14.22 -9.59 -3.57
N ARG A 110 13.62 -8.44 -3.25
CA ARG A 110 14.25 -7.39 -2.46
C ARG A 110 13.65 -7.21 -1.06
N ASN A 111 12.44 -7.71 -0.83
CA ASN A 111 11.75 -7.49 0.43
C ASN A 111 11.37 -8.84 1.05
N ARG A 112 12.06 -9.19 2.11
CA ARG A 112 11.88 -10.48 2.78
C ARG A 112 10.48 -10.67 3.34
N ARG A 113 9.88 -9.61 3.85
CA ARG A 113 8.54 -9.69 4.42
C ARG A 113 7.52 -10.06 3.35
N LEU A 114 7.61 -9.44 2.18
CA LEU A 114 6.72 -9.77 1.08
C LEU A 114 7.01 -11.17 0.54
N GLU A 115 8.28 -11.56 0.46
CA GLU A 115 8.65 -12.91 0.04
C GLU A 115 7.98 -13.96 0.92
N THR A 116 7.90 -13.70 2.21
CA THR A 116 7.30 -14.64 3.16
C THR A 116 5.79 -14.62 3.14
N HIS A 117 5.19 -13.45 3.08
CA HIS A 117 3.75 -13.26 3.29
C HIS A 117 2.92 -13.16 2.00
N PHE A 118 3.46 -12.53 0.95
CA PHE A 118 2.70 -12.27 -0.25
C PHE A 118 2.27 -13.54 -0.99
N PRO A 119 3.13 -14.56 -1.13
CA PRO A 119 2.69 -15.78 -1.83
C PRO A 119 1.46 -16.43 -1.21
N ALA A 120 1.22 -16.23 0.08
CA ALA A 120 0.05 -16.80 0.75
C ALA A 120 -1.26 -16.18 0.29
N ILE A 121 -1.23 -14.97 -0.29
CA ILE A 121 -2.43 -14.27 -0.75
C ILE A 121 -2.52 -14.16 -2.27
N LEU A 122 -1.53 -14.67 -2.99
CA LEU A 122 -1.60 -14.78 -4.44
C LEU A 122 -2.45 -16.01 -4.80
#